data_c0043018847512eeb451153d2d35b06a
#
_entry.id   c0043018847512eeb451153d2d35b06a
#
_cell.length_a   1.000
_cell.length_b   1.000
_cell.length_c   1.000
_cell.angle_alpha   90.00
_cell.angle_beta   90.00
_cell.angle_gamma   90.00
#
_symmetry.space_group_name_H-M   'P 1'
#
loop_
_entity.id
_entity.type
_entity.pdbx_description
1 polymer ?
#
loop_
_entity_poly.entity_id
_entity_poly.type
_entity_poly.pdbx_seq_one_letter_code
_entity_poly.pdbx_strand_id
1 'polypeptide(L)'
;MSLPSLPYLSRSLALAAVLLTGTAHAMAADASAPASSSWRDARQLVLVVTDGWDATTGTLQRFEVREGRWQAVAPAAPIAVGRNGAAWGLGLHPAQAQGPQKQEGDGRAPAGVFTLGEAFGYAAKADTAMPYRAMQATSYCIDVPDSPLYNRIIDTRTEGEAAAKGSTEPMRLDLHNPGDIRYREGLVIGHNPKATPRAGSCIFAHLWRTPGEPTAGCTAMASETMDSVLAWLRPDARPVFVLLPRVEYARLAHDWQLPETAR
;
A
#
# COMPACT_ATOMS: atom_id res chain seq x y z
N MET A 1 0.97 -97.30 -30.76
CA MET A 1 -0.10 -96.32 -30.95
C MET A 1 0.53 -94.99 -31.21
N SER A 2 0.64 -94.69 -32.50
CA SER A 2 1.41 -93.52 -33.01
C SER A 2 0.47 -92.37 -33.29
N LEU A 3 0.84 -91.20 -32.81
CA LEU A 3 0.16 -89.95 -33.16
C LEU A 3 0.88 -89.27 -34.32
N PRO A 4 0.17 -88.70 -35.29
CA PRO A 4 0.82 -88.04 -36.42
C PRO A 4 1.13 -86.60 -36.15
N SER A 5 2.26 -86.17 -36.66
CA SER A 5 2.78 -84.80 -36.68
C SER A 5 2.07 -83.95 -37.70
N LEU A 6 1.73 -82.70 -37.32
CA LEU A 6 1.22 -81.64 -38.19
C LEU A 6 2.30 -80.56 -38.46
N PRO A 7 2.35 -79.96 -39.65
CA PRO A 7 3.42 -79.09 -40.08
C PRO A 7 3.22 -77.60 -39.59
N TYR A 8 4.32 -76.97 -39.25
CA TYR A 8 4.43 -75.55 -38.93
C TYR A 8 4.29 -74.72 -40.20
N LEU A 9 3.31 -73.81 -40.20
CA LEU A 9 3.20 -72.76 -41.17
C LEU A 9 3.81 -71.45 -40.53
N SER A 10 4.96 -71.07 -41.06
CA SER A 10 5.61 -69.84 -40.75
C SER A 10 4.88 -68.66 -41.40
N ARG A 11 4.26 -67.79 -40.60
CA ARG A 11 3.77 -66.48 -41.05
C ARG A 11 4.77 -65.41 -40.63
N SER A 12 5.44 -64.86 -41.64
CA SER A 12 6.28 -63.69 -41.49
C SER A 12 5.41 -62.43 -41.16
N LEU A 13 5.53 -61.89 -39.96
CA LEU A 13 4.96 -60.56 -39.61
C LEU A 13 5.97 -59.51 -40.02
N ALA A 14 5.62 -58.72 -41.01
CA ALA A 14 6.34 -57.45 -41.31
C ALA A 14 5.97 -56.39 -40.26
N LEU A 15 6.96 -56.00 -39.46
CA LEU A 15 6.83 -54.91 -38.50
C LEU A 15 6.98 -53.55 -39.21
N ALA A 16 5.89 -52.82 -39.44
CA ALA A 16 5.94 -51.48 -39.94
C ALA A 16 6.27 -50.52 -38.77
N ALA A 17 7.47 -49.97 -38.72
CA ALA A 17 7.85 -48.96 -37.77
C ALA A 17 7.24 -47.63 -38.19
N VAL A 18 6.22 -47.14 -37.46
CA VAL A 18 5.69 -45.80 -37.58
C VAL A 18 6.57 -44.89 -36.76
N LEU A 19 7.39 -44.07 -37.42
CA LEU A 19 8.13 -42.98 -36.81
C LEU A 19 7.13 -41.81 -36.50
N LEU A 20 6.71 -41.71 -35.25
CA LEU A 20 6.02 -40.53 -34.72
C LEU A 20 7.06 -39.41 -34.49
N THR A 21 7.17 -38.48 -35.42
CA THR A 21 7.87 -37.23 -35.19
C THR A 21 7.01 -36.35 -34.28
N GLY A 22 7.29 -36.44 -32.99
CA GLY A 22 6.73 -35.49 -32.01
C GLY A 22 7.31 -34.09 -32.20
N THR A 23 6.56 -33.21 -32.81
CA THR A 23 6.87 -31.77 -32.76
C THR A 23 6.67 -31.29 -31.34
N ALA A 24 7.76 -31.12 -30.59
CA ALA A 24 7.77 -30.40 -29.32
C ALA A 24 7.39 -28.96 -29.60
N HIS A 25 6.13 -28.60 -29.34
CA HIS A 25 5.75 -27.19 -29.21
C HIS A 25 6.37 -26.67 -27.91
N ALA A 26 7.47 -25.94 -28.07
CA ALA A 26 7.96 -25.10 -26.99
C ALA A 26 6.84 -24.08 -26.68
N MET A 27 6.14 -24.30 -25.58
CA MET A 27 5.30 -23.24 -25.00
C MET A 27 6.26 -22.11 -24.61
N ALA A 28 6.31 -21.07 -25.44
CA ALA A 28 6.86 -19.81 -25.02
C ALA A 28 6.08 -19.40 -23.77
N ALA A 29 6.79 -19.34 -22.63
CA ALA A 29 6.25 -18.73 -21.44
C ALA A 29 5.89 -17.29 -21.84
N ASP A 30 4.59 -17.01 -21.90
CA ASP A 30 4.08 -15.66 -22.04
C ASP A 30 4.72 -14.86 -20.91
N ALA A 31 5.69 -14.04 -21.24
CA ALA A 31 6.22 -13.04 -20.32
C ALA A 31 5.03 -12.13 -20.03
N SER A 32 4.41 -12.37 -18.88
CA SER A 32 3.31 -11.56 -18.37
C SER A 32 3.71 -10.09 -18.56
N ALA A 33 2.98 -9.40 -19.42
CA ALA A 33 3.11 -7.96 -19.55
C ALA A 33 3.07 -7.37 -18.13
N PRO A 34 3.93 -6.41 -17.77
CA PRO A 34 3.94 -5.85 -16.44
C PRO A 34 2.52 -5.40 -16.14
N ALA A 35 1.94 -5.91 -15.05
CA ALA A 35 0.59 -5.55 -14.63
C ALA A 35 0.49 -4.03 -14.69
N SER A 36 -0.38 -3.50 -15.55
CA SER A 36 -0.54 -2.06 -15.72
C SER A 36 -0.83 -1.49 -14.35
N SER A 37 0.11 -0.72 -13.83
CA SER A 37 0.02 -0.19 -12.48
C SER A 37 -1.28 0.61 -12.36
N SER A 38 -2.17 0.18 -11.47
CA SER A 38 -3.50 0.74 -11.28
C SER A 38 -3.49 2.25 -10.94
N TRP A 39 -2.34 2.84 -10.58
CA TRP A 39 -2.19 4.28 -10.30
C TRP A 39 -1.90 5.15 -11.52
N ARG A 40 -1.68 4.57 -12.73
CA ARG A 40 -1.42 5.38 -13.95
C ARG A 40 -2.57 6.31 -14.33
N ASP A 41 -3.76 6.00 -13.86
CA ASP A 41 -4.94 6.84 -14.04
C ASP A 41 -5.13 7.87 -12.93
N ALA A 42 -4.25 7.94 -11.95
CA ALA A 42 -4.29 8.95 -10.90
C ALA A 42 -4.07 10.34 -11.49
N ARG A 43 -4.83 11.30 -11.01
CA ARG A 43 -4.73 12.72 -11.42
C ARG A 43 -4.31 13.63 -10.28
N GLN A 44 -4.28 13.12 -9.07
CA GLN A 44 -3.73 13.79 -7.88
C GLN A 44 -2.73 12.86 -7.19
N LEU A 45 -1.61 13.43 -6.77
CA LEU A 45 -0.52 12.71 -6.13
C LEU A 45 -0.03 13.49 -4.91
N VAL A 46 -0.02 12.83 -3.76
CA VAL A 46 0.70 13.26 -2.56
C VAL A 46 2.03 12.50 -2.55
N LEU A 47 3.12 13.20 -2.85
CA LEU A 47 4.47 12.63 -2.90
C LEU A 47 5.23 12.98 -1.63
N VAL A 48 5.74 11.97 -0.96
CA VAL A 48 6.66 12.09 0.17
C VAL A 48 8.03 11.53 -0.22
N VAL A 49 9.06 12.33 -0.02
CA VAL A 49 10.46 11.92 -0.25
C VAL A 49 11.24 12.10 1.06
N THR A 50 11.91 11.04 1.50
CA THR A 50 12.84 11.02 2.63
C THR A 50 14.28 10.94 2.12
N ASP A 51 15.28 11.38 2.89
CA ASP A 51 16.67 11.35 2.44
C ASP A 51 17.23 9.92 2.34
N GLY A 52 16.68 8.98 3.08
CA GLY A 52 17.08 7.56 3.06
C GLY A 52 16.08 6.69 3.79
N TRP A 53 16.39 5.39 3.83
CA TRP A 53 15.54 4.38 4.46
C TRP A 53 15.31 4.61 5.96
N ASP A 54 16.32 5.15 6.66
CA ASP A 54 16.29 5.34 8.11
C ASP A 54 15.99 6.80 8.51
N ALA A 55 15.75 7.67 7.51
CA ALA A 55 15.37 9.05 7.78
C ALA A 55 13.95 9.11 8.38
N THR A 56 13.80 9.83 9.49
CA THR A 56 12.53 9.99 10.21
C THR A 56 11.74 11.22 9.77
N THR A 57 12.32 12.04 8.90
CA THR A 57 11.72 13.24 8.32
C THR A 57 11.86 13.24 6.80
N GLY A 58 11.09 14.09 6.13
CA GLY A 58 11.13 14.25 4.70
C GLY A 58 10.31 15.46 4.27
N THR A 59 9.99 15.50 2.99
CA THR A 59 9.15 16.54 2.39
C THR A 59 7.93 15.91 1.72
N LEU A 60 6.78 16.57 1.86
CA LEU A 60 5.55 16.26 1.15
C LEU A 60 5.31 17.33 0.10
N GLN A 61 5.03 16.92 -1.13
CA GLN A 61 4.60 17.81 -2.20
C GLN A 61 3.36 17.25 -2.88
N ARG A 62 2.45 18.15 -3.29
CA ARG A 62 1.21 17.79 -3.99
C ARG A 62 1.35 18.10 -5.47
N PHE A 63 0.86 17.17 -6.29
CA PHE A 63 0.86 17.29 -7.75
C PHE A 63 -0.50 16.96 -8.32
N GLU A 64 -0.83 17.63 -9.42
CA GLU A 64 -2.03 17.39 -10.21
C GLU A 64 -1.67 17.21 -11.68
N VAL A 65 -2.36 16.31 -12.37
CA VAL A 65 -2.18 16.18 -13.82
C VAL A 65 -2.87 17.33 -14.52
N ARG A 66 -2.07 18.16 -15.20
CA ARG A 66 -2.54 19.23 -16.10
C ARG A 66 -1.85 19.07 -17.44
N GLU A 67 -2.62 19.12 -18.53
CA GLU A 67 -2.09 18.92 -19.89
C GLU A 67 -1.26 17.64 -20.04
N GLY A 68 -1.69 16.56 -19.38
CA GLY A 68 -1.05 15.24 -19.41
C GLY A 68 0.26 15.12 -18.63
N ARG A 69 0.61 16.10 -17.79
CA ARG A 69 1.86 16.12 -16.99
C ARG A 69 1.57 16.44 -15.54
N TRP A 70 2.37 15.88 -14.65
CA TRP A 70 2.37 16.26 -13.25
C TRP A 70 2.85 17.69 -13.07
N GLN A 71 2.06 18.52 -12.41
CA GLN A 71 2.43 19.89 -12.03
C GLN A 71 2.27 20.05 -10.53
N ALA A 72 3.28 20.60 -9.87
CA ALA A 72 3.20 20.92 -8.45
C ALA A 72 2.11 21.98 -8.21
N VAL A 73 1.23 21.74 -7.25
CA VAL A 73 0.13 22.67 -6.91
C VAL A 73 0.35 23.43 -5.62
N ALA A 74 1.41 23.09 -4.89
CA ALA A 74 1.82 23.81 -3.68
C ALA A 74 3.33 23.65 -3.44
N PRO A 75 3.94 24.52 -2.65
CA PRO A 75 5.30 24.30 -2.13
C PRO A 75 5.40 22.98 -1.36
N ALA A 76 6.60 22.41 -1.29
CA ALA A 76 6.87 21.27 -0.44
C ALA A 76 6.75 21.65 1.04
N ALA A 77 6.19 20.77 1.85
CA ALA A 77 6.02 20.95 3.29
C ALA A 77 6.82 19.87 4.07
N PRO A 78 7.37 20.20 5.25
CA PRO A 78 8.05 19.23 6.08
C PRO A 78 7.07 18.21 6.67
N ILE A 79 7.53 16.95 6.77
CA ILE A 79 6.78 15.85 7.40
C ILE A 79 7.71 15.01 8.28
N ALA A 80 7.11 14.20 9.15
CA ALA A 80 7.75 13.11 9.87
C ALA A 80 7.15 11.78 9.45
N VAL A 81 7.96 10.73 9.50
CA VAL A 81 7.58 9.35 9.22
C VAL A 81 7.93 8.42 10.39
N GLY A 82 7.97 7.12 10.16
CA GLY A 82 8.28 6.15 11.19
C GLY A 82 9.57 6.44 11.95
N ARG A 83 9.61 6.15 13.26
CA ARG A 83 10.80 6.36 14.12
C ARG A 83 12.03 5.55 13.68
N ASN A 84 11.83 4.53 12.87
CA ASN A 84 12.88 3.74 12.23
C ASN A 84 12.93 3.98 10.70
N GLY A 85 12.36 5.10 10.22
CA GLY A 85 12.33 5.48 8.81
C GLY A 85 11.23 4.79 8.01
N ALA A 86 11.57 4.25 6.83
CA ALA A 86 10.63 3.63 5.90
C ALA A 86 11.01 2.17 5.57
N ALA A 87 10.06 1.41 5.03
CA ALA A 87 10.24 0.05 4.51
C ALA A 87 9.22 -0.22 3.40
N TRP A 88 9.54 -1.11 2.44
CA TRP A 88 8.61 -1.44 1.36
C TRP A 88 7.29 -1.99 1.89
N GLY A 89 6.21 -1.31 1.54
CA GLY A 89 4.85 -1.69 1.90
C GLY A 89 4.15 -2.56 0.85
N LEU A 90 2.92 -2.95 1.15
CA LEU A 90 2.02 -3.63 0.23
C LEU A 90 1.01 -2.61 -0.30
N GLY A 91 1.15 -2.20 -1.55
CA GLY A 91 0.33 -1.17 -2.18
C GLY A 91 0.01 -1.52 -3.62
N LEU A 92 -0.04 -0.49 -4.46
CA LEU A 92 -0.34 -0.61 -5.88
C LEU A 92 0.88 -0.95 -6.72
N HIS A 93 2.07 -0.73 -6.20
CA HIS A 93 3.36 -0.95 -6.89
C HIS A 93 3.73 -2.44 -6.90
N PRO A 94 4.55 -2.87 -7.87
CA PRO A 94 5.12 -4.22 -7.87
C PRO A 94 6.02 -4.46 -6.65
N ALA A 95 6.05 -5.69 -6.16
CA ALA A 95 6.94 -6.07 -5.06
C ALA A 95 8.40 -5.68 -5.37
N GLN A 96 9.08 -5.12 -4.37
CA GLN A 96 10.49 -4.73 -4.45
C GLN A 96 11.31 -5.69 -3.60
N ALA A 97 12.29 -6.37 -4.22
CA ALA A 97 13.08 -7.39 -3.54
C ALA A 97 14.22 -6.80 -2.69
N GLN A 98 14.69 -5.59 -3.03
CA GLN A 98 15.80 -4.93 -2.34
C GLN A 98 15.27 -3.87 -1.38
N GLY A 99 15.92 -3.73 -0.23
CA GLY A 99 15.53 -2.79 0.82
C GLY A 99 14.71 -3.44 1.95
N PRO A 100 14.48 -2.71 3.04
CA PRO A 100 13.71 -3.20 4.18
C PRO A 100 12.25 -3.46 3.77
N GLN A 101 11.67 -4.54 4.30
CA GLN A 101 10.27 -4.93 4.07
C GLN A 101 9.43 -4.59 5.30
N LYS A 102 8.28 -3.96 5.09
CA LYS A 102 7.37 -3.52 6.16
C LYS A 102 6.83 -4.70 6.96
N GLN A 103 6.91 -4.58 8.27
CA GLN A 103 6.35 -5.54 9.23
C GLN A 103 5.53 -4.81 10.29
N GLU A 104 4.62 -5.56 10.94
CA GLU A 104 3.87 -5.04 12.08
C GLU A 104 4.81 -4.65 13.22
N GLY A 105 4.60 -3.47 13.81
CA GLY A 105 5.37 -2.99 14.96
C GLY A 105 6.83 -2.58 14.67
N ASP A 106 7.29 -2.59 13.41
CA ASP A 106 8.67 -2.26 13.04
C ASP A 106 9.05 -0.77 13.19
N GLY A 107 8.05 0.10 13.41
CA GLY A 107 8.27 1.54 13.54
C GLY A 107 8.64 2.22 12.21
N ARG A 108 8.39 1.59 11.06
CA ARG A 108 8.69 2.12 9.73
C ARG A 108 7.43 2.53 8.98
N ALA A 109 7.48 3.63 8.26
CA ALA A 109 6.40 4.03 7.35
C ALA A 109 6.48 3.19 6.06
N PRO A 110 5.33 2.78 5.45
CA PRO A 110 5.36 2.02 4.22
C PRO A 110 5.83 2.88 3.05
N ALA A 111 6.89 2.45 2.38
CA ALA A 111 7.34 2.99 1.10
C ALA A 111 6.61 2.31 -0.06
N GLY A 112 6.34 3.05 -1.12
CA GLY A 112 5.62 2.57 -2.31
C GLY A 112 4.54 3.51 -2.79
N VAL A 113 3.57 2.95 -3.54
CA VAL A 113 2.40 3.66 -4.07
C VAL A 113 1.14 3.09 -3.44
N PHE A 114 0.29 3.93 -2.88
CA PHE A 114 -0.90 3.54 -2.14
C PHE A 114 -2.12 4.36 -2.58
N THR A 115 -3.30 3.76 -2.46
CA THR A 115 -4.54 4.52 -2.53
C THR A 115 -4.65 5.44 -1.32
N LEU A 116 -5.39 6.54 -1.47
CA LEU A 116 -5.89 7.34 -0.36
C LEU A 116 -7.34 6.95 -0.08
N GLY A 117 -7.61 6.58 1.15
CA GLY A 117 -8.92 6.13 1.62
C GLY A 117 -9.77 7.25 2.18
N GLU A 118 -10.57 6.93 3.21
CA GLU A 118 -11.40 7.90 3.89
C GLU A 118 -10.56 8.88 4.73
N ALA A 119 -11.00 10.12 4.79
CA ALA A 119 -10.57 11.07 5.79
C ALA A 119 -11.28 10.79 7.12
N PHE A 120 -10.66 11.15 8.21
CA PHE A 120 -11.23 10.97 9.55
C PHE A 120 -10.86 12.12 10.49
N GLY A 121 -11.57 12.22 11.58
CA GLY A 121 -11.23 13.21 12.60
C GLY A 121 -12.20 13.25 13.77
N TYR A 122 -11.99 14.22 14.68
CA TYR A 122 -12.82 14.36 15.89
C TYR A 122 -14.09 15.16 15.62
N ALA A 123 -14.08 16.07 14.65
CA ALA A 123 -15.25 16.86 14.29
C ALA A 123 -16.32 16.03 13.58
N ALA A 124 -17.57 16.46 13.63
CA ALA A 124 -18.67 15.79 12.95
C ALA A 124 -18.54 15.80 11.42
N LYS A 125 -17.80 16.76 10.86
CA LYS A 125 -17.50 16.93 9.43
C LYS A 125 -16.16 17.64 9.25
N ALA A 126 -15.57 17.50 8.08
CA ALA A 126 -14.36 18.22 7.66
C ALA A 126 -14.58 18.90 6.31
N ASP A 127 -13.71 19.86 5.99
CA ASP A 127 -13.66 20.49 4.66
C ASP A 127 -12.88 19.58 3.71
N THR A 128 -13.58 18.61 3.15
CA THR A 128 -13.00 17.66 2.19
C THR A 128 -14.08 17.06 1.30
N ALA A 129 -13.72 16.76 0.03
CA ALA A 129 -14.55 15.97 -0.88
C ALA A 129 -14.34 14.46 -0.69
N MET A 130 -13.31 14.04 0.06
CA MET A 130 -13.09 12.62 0.37
C MET A 130 -14.20 12.09 1.29
N PRO A 131 -14.52 10.78 1.22
CA PRO A 131 -15.35 10.17 2.27
C PRO A 131 -14.78 10.51 3.64
N TYR A 132 -15.63 10.91 4.58
CA TYR A 132 -15.21 11.34 5.90
C TYR A 132 -15.90 10.53 6.99
N ARG A 133 -15.12 10.11 7.99
CA ARG A 133 -15.62 9.42 9.18
C ARG A 133 -15.32 10.22 10.44
N ALA A 134 -16.36 10.68 11.13
CA ALA A 134 -16.24 11.26 12.47
C ALA A 134 -15.94 10.13 13.48
N MET A 135 -14.77 10.17 14.10
CA MET A 135 -14.34 9.16 15.08
C MET A 135 -15.09 9.30 16.40
N GLN A 136 -15.52 8.17 16.94
CA GLN A 136 -16.22 8.04 18.21
C GLN A 136 -15.27 7.48 19.28
N ALA A 137 -15.65 7.59 20.54
CA ALA A 137 -14.92 6.96 21.66
C ALA A 137 -14.75 5.44 21.49
N THR A 138 -15.65 4.84 20.71
CA THR A 138 -15.73 3.41 20.39
C THR A 138 -15.05 3.04 19.07
N SER A 139 -14.38 4.00 18.39
CA SER A 139 -13.66 3.76 17.14
C SER A 139 -12.24 3.29 17.43
N TYR A 140 -11.86 2.15 16.82
CA TYR A 140 -10.51 1.58 16.88
C TYR A 140 -10.04 1.18 15.49
N CYS A 141 -8.75 1.34 15.21
CA CYS A 141 -8.14 0.60 14.13
C CYS A 141 -7.54 -0.70 14.69
N ILE A 142 -7.82 -1.83 14.04
CA ILE A 142 -7.42 -3.14 14.57
C ILE A 142 -6.04 -3.49 14.06
N ASP A 143 -5.06 -3.41 14.95
CA ASP A 143 -3.65 -3.72 14.74
C ASP A 143 -3.24 -5.10 15.29
N VAL A 144 -4.21 -5.95 15.60
CA VAL A 144 -4.03 -7.33 16.09
C VAL A 144 -3.91 -8.28 14.90
N PRO A 145 -2.73 -8.85 14.59
CA PRO A 145 -2.48 -9.59 13.35
C PRO A 145 -3.37 -10.81 13.12
N ASP A 146 -3.82 -11.46 14.19
CA ASP A 146 -4.65 -12.67 14.13
C ASP A 146 -6.16 -12.36 14.14
N SER A 147 -6.54 -11.08 14.19
CA SER A 147 -7.93 -10.64 14.13
C SER A 147 -8.48 -10.71 12.70
N PRO A 148 -9.71 -11.21 12.48
CA PRO A 148 -10.39 -11.14 11.18
C PRO A 148 -10.67 -9.70 10.74
N LEU A 149 -10.57 -8.73 11.66
CA LEU A 149 -10.74 -7.30 11.41
C LEU A 149 -9.42 -6.55 11.29
N TYR A 150 -8.29 -7.28 11.23
CA TYR A 150 -6.96 -6.69 11.11
C TYR A 150 -6.89 -5.63 10.00
N ASN A 151 -6.23 -4.52 10.28
CA ASN A 151 -6.06 -3.37 9.39
C ASN A 151 -7.38 -2.65 9.00
N ARG A 152 -8.40 -2.69 9.87
CA ARG A 152 -9.68 -2.01 9.68
C ARG A 152 -9.98 -1.04 10.81
N ILE A 153 -10.55 0.12 10.47
CA ILE A 153 -11.17 1.00 11.45
C ILE A 153 -12.60 0.49 11.69
N ILE A 154 -12.89 0.18 12.93
CA ILE A 154 -14.20 -0.34 13.39
C ILE A 154 -14.84 0.60 14.41
N ASP A 155 -16.10 0.34 14.71
CA ASP A 155 -16.83 0.89 15.86
C ASP A 155 -17.29 -0.27 16.74
N THR A 156 -16.87 -0.32 18.02
CA THR A 156 -17.23 -1.42 18.91
C THR A 156 -18.72 -1.48 19.25
N ARG A 157 -19.47 -0.42 19.00
CA ARG A 157 -20.96 -0.46 19.10
C ARG A 157 -21.57 -1.37 18.05
N THR A 158 -20.92 -1.53 16.89
CA THR A 158 -21.39 -2.37 15.78
C THR A 158 -20.75 -3.75 15.83
N GLU A 159 -19.43 -3.81 16.06
CA GLU A 159 -18.66 -5.06 16.02
C GLU A 159 -18.57 -5.78 17.37
N GLY A 160 -19.00 -5.13 18.47
CA GLY A 160 -18.88 -5.59 19.84
C GLY A 160 -17.51 -5.23 20.46
N GLU A 161 -17.49 -5.04 21.78
CA GLU A 161 -16.28 -4.65 22.54
C GLU A 161 -15.13 -5.65 22.37
N ALA A 162 -15.43 -6.94 22.20
CA ALA A 162 -14.43 -7.98 22.00
C ALA A 162 -13.62 -7.80 20.70
N ALA A 163 -14.17 -7.10 19.70
CA ALA A 163 -13.52 -6.87 18.42
C ALA A 163 -12.26 -5.99 18.52
N ALA A 164 -12.22 -5.08 19.50
CA ALA A 164 -11.06 -4.21 19.76
C ALA A 164 -10.09 -4.81 20.80
N LYS A 165 -10.34 -6.03 21.31
CA LYS A 165 -9.48 -6.62 22.34
C LYS A 165 -8.05 -6.81 21.83
N GLY A 166 -7.09 -6.21 22.54
CA GLY A 166 -5.67 -6.26 22.22
C GLY A 166 -5.22 -5.22 21.20
N SER A 167 -6.14 -4.45 20.60
CA SER A 167 -5.77 -3.32 19.74
C SER A 167 -5.16 -2.19 20.58
N THR A 168 -4.09 -1.58 20.04
CA THR A 168 -3.39 -0.46 20.66
C THR A 168 -3.68 0.87 19.97
N GLU A 169 -4.61 0.88 18.98
CA GLU A 169 -4.86 2.01 18.10
C GLU A 169 -6.28 2.59 18.24
N PRO A 170 -6.62 3.24 19.40
CA PRO A 170 -7.88 3.96 19.54
C PRO A 170 -7.88 5.19 18.63
N MET A 171 -8.99 5.43 17.93
CA MET A 171 -9.07 6.55 16.97
C MET A 171 -9.38 7.91 17.62
N ARG A 172 -9.80 7.93 18.89
CA ARG A 172 -10.00 9.15 19.69
C ARG A 172 -8.89 9.30 20.72
N LEU A 173 -7.68 9.60 20.23
CA LEU A 173 -6.48 9.76 21.06
C LEU A 173 -6.66 10.82 22.15
N ASP A 174 -7.42 11.87 21.89
CA ASP A 174 -7.76 12.94 22.85
C ASP A 174 -8.51 12.44 24.08
N LEU A 175 -9.25 11.34 23.97
CA LEU A 175 -9.97 10.74 25.11
C LEU A 175 -9.06 9.84 25.97
N HIS A 176 -7.95 9.34 25.40
CA HIS A 176 -6.96 8.51 26.09
C HIS A 176 -5.81 9.37 26.64
N ASN A 177 -5.44 10.44 25.92
CA ASN A 177 -4.39 11.39 26.29
C ASN A 177 -4.93 12.81 26.14
N PRO A 178 -5.35 13.48 27.22
CA PRO A 178 -5.89 14.83 27.15
C PRO A 178 -4.98 15.77 26.35
N GLY A 179 -5.55 16.46 25.36
CA GLY A 179 -4.81 17.37 24.48
C GLY A 179 -4.09 16.71 23.31
N ASP A 180 -4.21 15.40 23.10
CA ASP A 180 -3.64 14.72 21.95
C ASP A 180 -4.43 15.04 20.67
N ILE A 181 -3.79 15.80 19.79
CA ILE A 181 -4.41 16.29 18.55
C ILE A 181 -4.08 15.42 17.32
N ARG A 182 -3.25 14.38 17.46
CA ARG A 182 -2.70 13.64 16.31
C ARG A 182 -3.78 13.15 15.34
N TYR A 183 -4.90 12.66 15.84
CA TYR A 183 -6.02 12.16 15.03
C TYR A 183 -7.21 13.12 14.96
N ARG A 184 -7.00 14.39 15.35
CA ARG A 184 -8.02 15.44 15.15
C ARG A 184 -8.42 15.55 13.69
N GLU A 185 -7.47 15.30 12.79
CA GLU A 185 -7.62 15.23 11.35
C GLU A 185 -6.66 14.20 10.78
N GLY A 186 -7.13 13.40 9.84
CA GLY A 186 -6.29 12.40 9.22
C GLY A 186 -6.90 11.79 7.97
N LEU A 187 -6.11 10.95 7.33
CA LEU A 187 -6.44 10.29 6.07
C LEU A 187 -5.84 8.87 6.07
N VAL A 188 -6.63 7.88 5.67
CA VAL A 188 -6.18 6.50 5.57
C VAL A 188 -5.26 6.33 4.36
N ILE A 189 -4.06 5.81 4.57
CA ILE A 189 -3.15 5.36 3.51
C ILE A 189 -3.40 3.87 3.29
N GLY A 190 -3.77 3.49 2.06
CA GLY A 190 -4.21 2.14 1.70
C GLY A 190 -3.07 1.12 1.63
N HIS A 191 -2.27 1.05 2.70
CA HIS A 191 -1.25 0.01 2.88
C HIS A 191 -1.90 -1.32 3.28
N ASN A 192 -1.33 -2.43 2.78
CA ASN A 192 -1.77 -3.79 3.09
C ASN A 192 -3.29 -4.00 2.87
N PRO A 193 -3.83 -3.72 1.68
CA PRO A 193 -5.27 -3.73 1.43
C PRO A 193 -5.91 -5.11 1.55
N LYS A 194 -5.11 -6.18 1.53
CA LYS A 194 -5.58 -7.57 1.73
C LYS A 194 -5.52 -8.00 3.18
N ALA A 195 -5.15 -7.12 4.10
CA ALA A 195 -4.99 -7.40 5.53
C ALA A 195 -4.09 -8.64 5.77
N THR A 196 -2.99 -8.75 5.01
CA THR A 196 -1.99 -9.81 5.21
C THR A 196 -1.46 -9.73 6.64
N PRO A 197 -1.60 -10.78 7.45
CA PRO A 197 -1.18 -10.76 8.83
C PRO A 197 0.29 -10.36 8.99
N ARG A 198 0.59 -9.54 10.00
CA ARG A 198 1.95 -9.08 10.36
C ARG A 198 2.66 -8.23 9.29
N ALA A 199 1.99 -7.84 8.20
CA ALA A 199 2.60 -7.01 7.16
C ALA A 199 2.47 -5.50 7.41
N GLY A 200 1.98 -5.10 8.57
CA GLY A 200 1.71 -3.73 8.97
C GLY A 200 0.24 -3.33 8.79
N SER A 201 -0.25 -2.54 9.71
CA SER A 201 -1.66 -2.10 9.79
C SER A 201 -1.78 -0.65 10.22
N CYS A 202 -2.98 -0.10 10.10
CA CYS A 202 -3.36 1.19 10.68
C CYS A 202 -2.41 2.34 10.25
N ILE A 203 -2.17 2.44 8.95
CA ILE A 203 -1.29 3.46 8.38
C ILE A 203 -2.10 4.68 7.95
N PHE A 204 -1.74 5.83 8.53
CA PHE A 204 -2.43 7.10 8.32
C PHE A 204 -1.49 8.23 7.93
N ALA A 205 -2.01 9.25 7.26
CA ALA A 205 -1.51 10.60 7.34
C ALA A 205 -2.27 11.31 8.47
N HIS A 206 -1.57 12.01 9.40
CA HIS A 206 -2.17 12.65 10.55
C HIS A 206 -1.36 13.86 11.04
N LEU A 207 -1.82 14.56 12.08
CA LEU A 207 -1.09 15.68 12.65
C LEU A 207 0.06 15.20 13.52
N TRP A 208 1.18 15.91 13.56
CA TRP A 208 2.20 15.74 14.60
C TRP A 208 1.83 16.48 15.89
N ARG A 209 2.36 16.08 17.02
CA ARG A 209 2.26 16.86 18.27
C ARG A 209 3.26 18.00 18.27
N THR A 210 4.48 17.70 17.83
CA THR A 210 5.56 18.67 17.67
C THR A 210 6.18 18.51 16.27
N PRO A 211 6.67 19.60 15.65
CA PRO A 211 7.29 19.54 14.34
C PRO A 211 8.42 18.52 14.27
N GLY A 212 8.34 17.59 13.31
CA GLY A 212 9.35 16.57 13.08
C GLY A 212 9.32 15.38 14.05
N GLU A 213 8.34 15.28 14.95
CA GLU A 213 8.20 14.14 15.85
C GLU A 213 7.91 12.86 15.06
N PRO A 214 8.78 11.82 15.18
CA PRO A 214 8.60 10.56 14.46
C PRO A 214 7.36 9.79 14.94
N THR A 215 6.82 8.95 14.04
CA THR A 215 5.62 8.14 14.28
C THR A 215 5.96 6.67 14.55
N ALA A 216 4.94 5.86 14.79
CA ALA A 216 5.07 4.40 14.84
C ALA A 216 5.09 3.74 13.44
N GLY A 217 4.82 4.52 12.37
CA GLY A 217 4.75 4.03 10.98
C GLY A 217 3.88 4.90 10.07
N CYS A 218 3.13 5.84 10.63
CA CYS A 218 2.32 6.79 9.88
C CYS A 218 3.18 7.93 9.27
N THR A 219 2.53 8.83 8.53
CA THR A 219 3.12 10.09 8.05
C THR A 219 2.47 11.24 8.79
N ALA A 220 3.25 12.05 9.51
CA ALA A 220 2.75 13.16 10.31
C ALA A 220 3.16 14.51 9.75
N MET A 221 2.29 15.52 9.90
CA MET A 221 2.48 16.86 9.36
C MET A 221 1.81 17.93 10.20
N ALA A 222 2.09 19.20 9.87
CA ALA A 222 1.42 20.35 10.46
C ALA A 222 -0.08 20.38 10.10
N SER A 223 -0.90 20.98 10.96
CA SER A 223 -2.35 21.12 10.72
C SER A 223 -2.64 21.84 9.41
N GLU A 224 -1.97 22.94 9.14
CA GLU A 224 -2.17 23.74 7.93
C GLU A 224 -1.85 22.94 6.65
N THR A 225 -0.88 22.01 6.73
CA THR A 225 -0.57 21.09 5.63
C THR A 225 -1.68 20.07 5.45
N MET A 226 -2.18 19.47 6.55
CA MET A 226 -3.26 18.50 6.52
C MET A 226 -4.56 19.12 5.98
N ASP A 227 -4.96 20.29 6.51
CA ASP A 227 -6.13 21.04 6.03
C ASP A 227 -6.06 21.26 4.52
N SER A 228 -4.90 21.73 4.06
CA SER A 228 -4.66 22.00 2.65
C SER A 228 -4.66 20.73 1.78
N VAL A 229 -4.22 19.58 2.31
CA VAL A 229 -4.30 18.28 1.64
C VAL A 229 -5.75 17.83 1.55
N LEU A 230 -6.49 17.85 2.67
CA LEU A 230 -7.87 17.38 2.74
C LEU A 230 -8.82 18.19 1.85
N ALA A 231 -8.70 19.52 1.87
CA ALA A 231 -9.52 20.42 1.05
C ALA A 231 -9.24 20.28 -0.47
N TRP A 232 -8.02 19.88 -0.83
CA TRP A 232 -7.63 19.72 -2.24
C TRP A 232 -7.99 18.35 -2.83
N LEU A 233 -7.99 17.27 -2.02
CA LEU A 233 -8.21 15.91 -2.51
C LEU A 233 -9.64 15.71 -3.06
N ARG A 234 -9.74 15.01 -4.20
CA ARG A 234 -11.01 14.65 -4.84
C ARG A 234 -11.01 13.17 -5.23
N PRO A 235 -12.06 12.40 -4.85
CA PRO A 235 -12.16 10.97 -5.18
C PRO A 235 -12.15 10.69 -6.68
N ASP A 236 -12.80 11.54 -7.49
CA ASP A 236 -12.88 11.43 -8.95
C ASP A 236 -11.53 11.61 -9.63
N ALA A 237 -10.58 12.29 -8.98
CA ALA A 237 -9.20 12.42 -9.44
C ALA A 237 -8.35 11.17 -9.12
N ARG A 238 -8.90 10.14 -8.48
CA ARG A 238 -8.20 8.92 -8.09
C ARG A 238 -6.87 9.20 -7.41
N PRO A 239 -6.86 9.93 -6.28
CA PRO A 239 -5.65 10.35 -5.63
C PRO A 239 -4.81 9.17 -5.14
N VAL A 240 -3.49 9.31 -5.24
CA VAL A 240 -2.53 8.34 -4.70
C VAL A 240 -1.53 9.01 -3.77
N PHE A 241 -1.04 8.22 -2.83
CA PHE A 241 0.06 8.56 -1.94
C PHE A 241 1.29 7.79 -2.36
N VAL A 242 2.42 8.47 -2.47
CA VAL A 242 3.73 7.86 -2.74
C VAL A 242 4.69 8.28 -1.64
N LEU A 243 5.35 7.32 -1.03
CA LEU A 243 6.49 7.55 -0.13
C LEU A 243 7.68 6.78 -0.64
N LEU A 244 8.78 7.47 -0.91
CA LEU A 244 10.03 6.85 -1.36
C LEU A 244 11.24 7.53 -0.70
N PRO A 245 12.23 6.73 -0.24
CA PRO A 245 13.57 7.26 -0.02
C PRO A 245 14.13 7.84 -1.33
N ARG A 246 14.94 8.89 -1.24
CA ARG A 246 15.51 9.61 -2.40
C ARG A 246 16.21 8.69 -3.40
N VAL A 247 16.94 7.69 -2.91
CA VAL A 247 17.62 6.71 -3.76
C VAL A 247 16.63 5.88 -4.58
N GLU A 248 15.51 5.47 -3.98
CA GLU A 248 14.47 4.72 -4.67
C GLU A 248 13.65 5.61 -5.61
N TYR A 249 13.40 6.85 -5.19
CA TYR A 249 12.79 7.84 -6.06
C TYR A 249 13.60 8.04 -7.35
N ALA A 250 14.90 8.26 -7.23
CA ALA A 250 15.79 8.42 -8.39
C ALA A 250 15.80 7.17 -9.30
N ARG A 251 15.69 5.98 -8.72
CA ARG A 251 15.67 4.71 -9.46
C ARG A 251 14.34 4.46 -10.18
N LEU A 252 13.22 4.83 -9.57
CA LEU A 252 11.87 4.41 -9.99
C LEU A 252 11.05 5.51 -10.66
N ALA A 253 11.42 6.78 -10.52
CA ALA A 253 10.59 7.89 -10.96
C ALA A 253 10.22 7.82 -12.43
N HIS A 254 11.16 7.45 -13.30
CA HIS A 254 10.91 7.30 -14.73
C HIS A 254 9.91 6.17 -15.03
N ASP A 255 10.18 4.96 -14.52
CA ASP A 255 9.38 3.77 -14.82
C ASP A 255 7.98 3.87 -14.18
N TRP A 256 7.88 4.55 -13.05
CA TRP A 256 6.64 4.80 -12.34
C TRP A 256 5.92 6.07 -12.80
N GLN A 257 6.51 6.81 -13.74
CA GLN A 257 5.96 8.06 -14.27
C GLN A 257 5.64 9.07 -13.17
N LEU A 258 6.50 9.15 -12.17
CA LEU A 258 6.39 10.13 -11.09
C LEU A 258 6.85 11.52 -11.59
N PRO A 259 6.38 12.61 -10.93
CA PRO A 259 6.81 13.97 -11.29
C PRO A 259 8.32 14.15 -11.10
N GLU A 260 8.92 15.06 -11.84
CA GLU A 260 10.25 15.57 -11.50
C GLU A 260 10.13 16.44 -10.25
N THR A 261 10.85 16.09 -9.17
CA THR A 261 10.93 16.95 -8.00
C THR A 261 11.96 18.05 -8.24
N ALA A 262 11.68 19.28 -7.81
CA ALA A 262 12.70 20.32 -7.76
C ALA A 262 13.90 19.80 -6.93
N ARG A 263 15.08 19.93 -7.48
CA ARG A 263 16.35 19.57 -6.83
C ARG A 263 16.67 20.49 -5.67
#